data_413a7bc2f4ff93925e96afd5a3532158
#
_entry.id   413a7bc2f4ff93925e96afd5a3532158
#
_cell.length_a   1.000
_cell.length_b   1.000
_cell.length_c   1.000
_cell.angle_alpha   90.00
_cell.angle_beta   90.00
_cell.angle_gamma   90.00
#
_symmetry.space_group_name_H-M   'P 1'
#
loop_
_entity.id
_entity.type
_entity.pdbx_description
1 polymer ?
#
loop_
_entity_poly.entity_id
_entity_poly.type
_entity_poly.pdbx_seq_one_letter_code
_entity_poly.pdbx_strand_id
1 'polypeptide(L)'
;KFIFSANNIPRIKDKTGAVLDRLIIIPFNATFTRNSPDYDPYIKDKLKTESAMEYLIMLGLDGLKRVLNNNGFSHSDKVAEELDKYNEQNNPIVGYFKDVNLEIDILNQPTKDVYLNYKLYCNDNNYTPIAKNQFSRVLAKDFNIITKPKTVKGKTVRVYAREEV
;
A
#
# COMPACT_ATOMS: atom_id res chain seq x y z
N LYS A 1 -9.65 16.60 -8.98
CA LYS A 1 -9.17 15.23 -9.28
C LYS A 1 -8.04 15.34 -10.27
N PHE A 2 -6.98 14.53 -10.11
CA PHE A 2 -5.84 14.47 -11.01
C PHE A 2 -5.70 13.04 -11.55
N ILE A 3 -5.28 12.89 -12.79
CA ILE A 3 -4.98 11.60 -13.43
C ILE A 3 -3.53 11.67 -13.89
N PHE A 4 -2.74 10.67 -13.51
CA PHE A 4 -1.34 10.56 -13.90
C PHE A 4 -1.12 9.18 -14.55
N SER A 5 -0.24 9.15 -15.55
CA SER A 5 0.28 7.90 -16.11
C SER A 5 1.77 7.81 -15.81
N ALA A 6 2.22 6.69 -15.27
CA ALA A 6 3.61 6.47 -14.90
C ALA A 6 3.97 4.99 -15.02
N ASN A 7 5.22 4.69 -15.40
CA ASN A 7 5.72 3.31 -15.39
C ASN A 7 6.02 2.81 -13.98
N ASN A 8 6.43 3.73 -13.10
CA ASN A 8 6.64 3.43 -11.68
C ASN A 8 5.93 4.50 -10.86
N ILE A 9 5.20 4.06 -9.85
CA ILE A 9 4.51 4.98 -8.95
C ILE A 9 5.54 5.59 -8.00
N PRO A 10 5.68 6.93 -7.94
CA PRO A 10 6.65 7.57 -7.05
C PRO A 10 6.28 7.31 -5.58
N ARG A 11 7.29 7.19 -4.72
CA ARG A 11 7.07 7.09 -3.28
C ARG A 11 6.49 8.38 -2.74
N ILE A 12 5.32 8.30 -2.12
CA ILE A 12 4.67 9.44 -1.47
C ILE A 12 5.00 9.37 0.02
N LYS A 13 5.70 10.39 0.52
CA LYS A 13 6.02 10.51 1.96
C LYS A 13 4.81 11.03 2.73
N ASP A 14 3.79 10.20 2.86
CA ASP A 14 2.62 10.51 3.69
C ASP A 14 2.72 9.76 5.03
N LYS A 15 2.74 10.53 6.12
CA LYS A 15 2.78 9.99 7.48
C LYS A 15 1.39 9.74 8.08
N THR A 16 0.34 10.20 7.40
CA THR A 16 -1.03 10.20 7.93
C THR A 16 -1.91 9.13 7.31
N GLY A 17 -1.49 8.56 6.16
CA GLY A 17 -2.30 7.64 5.36
C GLY A 17 -3.38 8.34 4.50
N ALA A 18 -3.57 9.65 4.69
CA ALA A 18 -4.63 10.41 4.02
C ALA A 18 -4.49 10.45 2.49
N VAL A 19 -3.28 10.25 1.95
CA VAL A 19 -3.06 10.16 0.51
C VAL A 19 -3.48 8.79 -0.01
N LEU A 20 -3.22 7.71 0.73
CA LEU A 20 -3.61 6.35 0.36
C LEU A 20 -5.13 6.23 0.20
N ASP A 21 -5.89 6.85 1.12
CA ASP A 21 -7.36 6.88 1.07
C ASP A 21 -7.94 7.60 -0.17
N ARG A 22 -7.11 8.38 -0.85
CA ARG A 22 -7.48 9.18 -2.05
C ARG A 22 -6.83 8.67 -3.33
N LEU A 23 -5.98 7.65 -3.23
CA LEU A 23 -5.23 7.11 -4.35
C LEU A 23 -5.99 5.93 -4.96
N ILE A 24 -6.17 5.96 -6.27
CA ILE A 24 -6.69 4.85 -7.04
C ILE A 24 -5.62 4.47 -8.05
N ILE A 25 -5.11 3.24 -7.94
CA ILE A 25 -4.09 2.70 -8.83
C ILE A 25 -4.75 1.74 -9.81
N ILE A 26 -4.69 2.07 -11.08
CA ILE A 26 -5.25 1.23 -12.15
C ILE A 26 -4.08 0.58 -12.88
N PRO A 27 -3.85 -0.74 -12.72
CA PRO A 27 -2.75 -1.43 -13.37
C PRO A 27 -3.04 -1.68 -14.85
N PHE A 28 -2.07 -1.40 -15.71
CA PHE A 28 -2.06 -1.75 -17.14
C PHE A 28 -0.97 -2.78 -17.39
N ASN A 29 -1.26 -4.04 -17.11
CA ASN A 29 -0.27 -5.13 -17.12
C ASN A 29 -0.09 -5.80 -18.49
N ALA A 30 -0.92 -5.45 -19.48
CA ALA A 30 -0.81 -5.99 -20.82
C ALA A 30 0.42 -5.43 -21.55
N THR A 31 1.23 -6.32 -22.11
CA THR A 31 2.40 -5.94 -22.92
C THR A 31 2.15 -6.38 -24.36
N PHE A 32 2.24 -5.42 -25.28
CA PHE A 32 2.09 -5.65 -26.71
C PHE A 32 3.45 -5.51 -27.39
N THR A 33 3.97 -6.61 -27.89
CA THR A 33 5.20 -6.65 -28.69
C THR A 33 4.87 -6.86 -30.15
N ARG A 34 5.81 -6.56 -31.06
CA ARG A 34 5.60 -6.79 -32.51
C ARG A 34 5.23 -8.23 -32.87
N ASN A 35 5.56 -9.19 -32.02
CA ASN A 35 5.28 -10.61 -32.20
C ASN A 35 3.99 -11.06 -31.48
N SER A 36 3.30 -10.14 -30.77
CA SER A 36 2.04 -10.46 -30.11
C SER A 36 0.91 -10.59 -31.13
N PRO A 37 0.01 -11.59 -31.01
CA PRO A 37 -1.13 -11.75 -31.92
C PRO A 37 -2.00 -10.51 -32.02
N ASP A 38 -2.12 -9.77 -30.92
CA ASP A 38 -2.96 -8.56 -30.80
C ASP A 38 -2.20 -7.25 -31.08
N TYR A 39 -0.97 -7.36 -31.63
CA TYR A 39 -0.19 -6.17 -31.93
C TYR A 39 -0.75 -5.46 -33.16
N ASP A 40 -1.17 -4.22 -32.98
CA ASP A 40 -1.63 -3.36 -34.05
C ASP A 40 -0.78 -2.06 -34.11
N PRO A 41 0.09 -1.91 -35.12
CA PRO A 41 0.93 -0.71 -35.26
C PRO A 41 0.11 0.58 -35.48
N TYR A 42 -1.14 0.45 -35.95
CA TYR A 42 -2.03 1.58 -36.28
C TYR A 42 -3.10 1.81 -35.22
N ILE A 43 -2.99 1.19 -34.04
CA ILE A 43 -4.01 1.31 -32.98
C ILE A 43 -4.30 2.77 -32.60
N LYS A 44 -3.27 3.62 -32.57
CA LYS A 44 -3.42 5.05 -32.24
C LYS A 44 -4.31 5.79 -33.24
N ASP A 45 -4.22 5.44 -34.53
CA ASP A 45 -5.00 6.09 -35.58
C ASP A 45 -6.43 5.55 -35.55
N LYS A 46 -6.63 4.27 -35.33
CA LYS A 46 -7.96 3.67 -35.15
C LYS A 46 -8.71 4.27 -33.96
N LEU A 47 -8.00 4.57 -32.85
CA LEU A 47 -8.60 5.19 -31.68
C LEU A 47 -8.96 6.67 -31.85
N LYS A 48 -8.50 7.32 -32.93
CA LYS A 48 -8.84 8.71 -33.26
C LYS A 48 -10.01 8.85 -34.23
N THR A 49 -10.58 7.75 -34.69
CA THR A 49 -11.77 7.80 -35.54
C THR A 49 -12.97 8.36 -34.79
N GLU A 50 -13.90 9.01 -35.51
CA GLU A 50 -15.10 9.59 -34.92
C GLU A 50 -15.91 8.55 -34.14
N SER A 51 -16.13 7.37 -34.72
CA SER A 51 -16.84 6.27 -34.06
C SER A 51 -16.17 5.77 -32.78
N ALA A 52 -14.82 5.73 -32.73
CA ALA A 52 -14.10 5.35 -31.53
C ALA A 52 -14.21 6.41 -30.42
N MET A 53 -14.21 7.68 -30.81
CA MET A 53 -14.40 8.80 -29.88
C MET A 53 -15.82 8.85 -29.33
N GLU A 54 -16.84 8.64 -30.17
CA GLU A 54 -18.24 8.51 -29.73
C GLU A 54 -18.41 7.35 -28.73
N TYR A 55 -17.85 6.19 -29.03
CA TYR A 55 -17.87 5.04 -28.13
C TYR A 55 -17.21 5.35 -26.78
N LEU A 56 -16.07 6.05 -26.78
CA LEU A 56 -15.40 6.47 -25.55
C LEU A 56 -16.29 7.40 -24.69
N ILE A 57 -16.99 8.33 -25.34
CA ILE A 57 -17.93 9.24 -24.66
C ILE A 57 -19.07 8.44 -24.03
N MET A 58 -19.63 7.47 -24.75
CA MET A 58 -20.69 6.61 -24.23
C MET A 58 -20.22 5.81 -23.00
N LEU A 59 -19.02 5.21 -23.06
CA LEU A 59 -18.42 4.52 -21.91
C LEU A 59 -18.25 5.46 -20.70
N GLY A 60 -17.83 6.70 -20.97
CA GLY A 60 -17.69 7.73 -19.92
C GLY A 60 -19.01 8.08 -19.25
N LEU A 61 -20.08 8.25 -20.05
CA LEU A 61 -21.43 8.53 -19.55
C LEU A 61 -21.99 7.36 -18.73
N ASP A 62 -21.79 6.14 -19.18
CA ASP A 62 -22.22 4.95 -18.44
C ASP A 62 -21.43 4.76 -17.14
N GLY A 63 -20.12 5.07 -17.17
CA GLY A 63 -19.30 5.13 -15.97
C GLY A 63 -19.80 6.18 -14.98
N LEU A 64 -20.13 7.38 -15.44
CA LEU A 64 -20.69 8.46 -14.61
C LEU A 64 -22.01 8.05 -13.98
N LYS A 65 -22.94 7.45 -14.75
CA LYS A 65 -24.21 6.93 -14.21
C LYS A 65 -23.98 5.94 -13.06
N ARG A 66 -23.00 4.99 -13.22
CA ARG A 66 -22.67 4.04 -12.16
C ARG A 66 -22.14 4.74 -10.91
N VAL A 67 -21.25 5.70 -11.06
CA VAL A 67 -20.70 6.47 -9.93
C VAL A 67 -21.79 7.22 -9.19
N LEU A 68 -22.73 7.86 -9.91
CA LEU A 68 -23.83 8.60 -9.30
C LEU A 68 -24.82 7.66 -8.59
N ASN A 69 -25.17 6.53 -9.19
CA ASN A 69 -26.09 5.56 -8.60
C ASN A 69 -25.50 4.87 -7.35
N ASN A 70 -24.20 4.58 -7.37
CA ASN A 70 -23.49 3.91 -6.27
C ASN A 70 -22.98 4.91 -5.21
N ASN A 71 -23.15 6.20 -5.42
CA ASN A 71 -22.57 7.26 -4.60
C ASN A 71 -21.03 7.11 -4.42
N GLY A 72 -20.35 6.53 -5.40
CA GLY A 72 -18.92 6.25 -5.37
C GLY A 72 -18.44 5.38 -6.52
N PHE A 73 -17.13 5.11 -6.55
CA PHE A 73 -16.53 4.21 -7.54
C PHE A 73 -16.91 2.75 -7.26
N SER A 74 -17.01 1.96 -8.33
CA SER A 74 -17.19 0.52 -8.22
C SER A 74 -15.97 -0.12 -7.56
N HIS A 75 -16.18 -1.09 -6.69
CA HIS A 75 -15.11 -1.88 -6.10
C HIS A 75 -14.39 -2.71 -7.18
N SER A 76 -13.08 -2.84 -7.05
CA SER A 76 -12.25 -3.69 -7.90
C SER A 76 -11.13 -4.30 -7.08
N ASP A 77 -11.11 -5.63 -7.00
CA ASP A 77 -10.09 -6.37 -6.27
C ASP A 77 -8.67 -6.06 -6.78
N LYS A 78 -8.52 -5.94 -8.12
CA LYS A 78 -7.23 -5.57 -8.73
C LYS A 78 -6.73 -4.20 -8.29
N VAL A 79 -7.61 -3.22 -8.15
CA VAL A 79 -7.25 -1.87 -7.68
C VAL A 79 -6.87 -1.92 -6.20
N ALA A 80 -7.60 -2.68 -5.39
CA ALA A 80 -7.29 -2.89 -3.98
C ALA A 80 -5.92 -3.57 -3.79
N GLU A 81 -5.67 -4.66 -4.52
CA GLU A 81 -4.38 -5.37 -4.49
C GLU A 81 -3.19 -4.47 -4.88
N GLU A 82 -3.33 -3.63 -5.90
CA GLU A 82 -2.27 -2.71 -6.30
C GLU A 82 -2.05 -1.59 -5.28
N LEU A 83 -3.09 -1.12 -4.62
CA LEU A 83 -2.98 -0.16 -3.53
C LEU A 83 -2.28 -0.78 -2.30
N ASP A 84 -2.60 -2.04 -1.98
CA ASP A 84 -1.94 -2.78 -0.90
C ASP A 84 -0.46 -3.00 -1.19
N LYS A 85 -0.10 -3.45 -2.40
CA LYS A 85 1.30 -3.57 -2.83
C LYS A 85 2.04 -2.23 -2.75
N TYR A 86 1.38 -1.15 -3.19
CA TYR A 86 1.96 0.18 -3.10
C TYR A 86 2.19 0.61 -1.65
N ASN A 87 1.23 0.33 -0.75
CA ASN A 87 1.35 0.62 0.67
C ASN A 87 2.52 -0.15 1.30
N GLU A 88 2.67 -1.44 1.00
CA GLU A 88 3.79 -2.26 1.44
C GLU A 88 5.14 -1.68 1.02
N GLN A 89 5.25 -1.34 -0.26
CA GLN A 89 6.48 -0.78 -0.82
C GLN A 89 6.84 0.61 -0.26
N ASN A 90 5.86 1.35 0.23
CA ASN A 90 6.05 2.70 0.75
C ASN A 90 6.08 2.79 2.27
N ASN A 91 5.51 1.81 2.97
CA ASN A 91 5.48 1.76 4.42
C ASN A 91 6.38 0.62 4.94
N PRO A 92 7.60 0.93 5.39
CA PRO A 92 8.55 -0.08 5.86
C PRO A 92 8.05 -0.86 7.08
N ILE A 93 7.07 -0.34 7.83
CA ILE A 93 6.48 -1.05 8.97
C ILE A 93 5.56 -2.16 8.47
N VAL A 94 4.71 -1.88 7.48
CA VAL A 94 3.81 -2.88 6.90
C VAL A 94 4.63 -4.01 6.27
N GLY A 95 5.67 -3.68 5.50
CA GLY A 95 6.60 -4.67 4.94
C GLY A 95 7.28 -5.51 6.03
N TYR A 96 7.82 -4.87 7.06
CA TYR A 96 8.46 -5.57 8.20
C TYR A 96 7.50 -6.55 8.88
N PHE A 97 6.23 -6.15 9.10
CA PHE A 97 5.22 -7.00 9.74
C PHE A 97 4.78 -8.20 8.90
N LYS A 98 4.96 -8.17 7.59
CA LYS A 98 4.72 -9.33 6.73
C LYS A 98 5.86 -10.36 6.78
N ASP A 99 7.09 -9.87 6.98
CA ASP A 99 8.29 -10.71 6.98
C ASP A 99 8.57 -11.37 8.33
N VAL A 100 7.99 -10.86 9.44
CA VAL A 100 8.23 -11.38 10.79
C VAL A 100 7.05 -12.20 11.32
N ASN A 101 7.36 -13.15 12.18
CA ASN A 101 6.33 -13.87 12.95
C ASN A 101 5.92 -13.01 14.15
N LEU A 102 4.68 -12.50 14.14
CA LEU A 102 4.17 -11.59 15.17
C LEU A 102 4.30 -12.17 16.59
N GLU A 103 3.96 -13.44 16.79
CA GLU A 103 3.95 -14.10 18.10
C GLU A 103 5.36 -14.33 18.64
N ILE A 104 6.33 -14.62 17.76
CA ILE A 104 7.70 -14.97 18.13
C ILE A 104 8.59 -13.75 18.20
N ASP A 105 8.50 -12.88 17.18
CA ASP A 105 9.49 -11.82 16.98
C ASP A 105 9.07 -10.48 17.60
N ILE A 106 7.80 -10.29 17.88
CA ILE A 106 7.22 -9.02 18.36
C ILE A 106 6.61 -9.15 19.74
N LEU A 107 5.62 -10.05 19.91
CA LEU A 107 4.89 -10.15 21.17
C LEU A 107 5.75 -10.71 22.27
N ASN A 108 5.63 -10.11 23.44
CA ASN A 108 6.44 -10.41 24.63
C ASN A 108 7.94 -10.15 24.50
N GLN A 109 8.41 -9.59 23.35
CA GLN A 109 9.81 -9.22 23.15
C GLN A 109 10.08 -7.80 23.67
N PRO A 110 11.32 -7.53 24.16
CA PRO A 110 11.71 -6.20 24.60
C PRO A 110 11.58 -5.19 23.43
N THR A 111 10.99 -4.03 23.72
CA THR A 111 10.78 -2.99 22.69
C THR A 111 12.07 -2.51 22.03
N LYS A 112 13.21 -2.65 22.72
CA LYS A 112 14.53 -2.29 22.18
C LYS A 112 14.95 -3.27 21.08
N ASP A 113 14.74 -4.55 21.31
CA ASP A 113 15.21 -5.63 20.43
C ASP A 113 14.34 -5.67 19.15
N VAL A 114 13.01 -5.58 19.32
CA VAL A 114 12.10 -5.46 18.16
C VAL A 114 12.43 -4.25 17.29
N TYR A 115 12.69 -3.10 17.91
CA TYR A 115 13.05 -1.91 17.15
C TYR A 115 14.43 -2.04 16.46
N LEU A 116 15.36 -2.77 17.06
CA LEU A 116 16.64 -3.07 16.42
C LEU A 116 16.46 -3.94 15.17
N ASN A 117 15.62 -5.00 15.27
CA ASN A 117 15.31 -5.87 14.15
C ASN A 117 14.61 -5.09 13.02
N TYR A 118 13.66 -4.19 13.37
CA TYR A 118 13.05 -3.28 12.39
C TYR A 118 14.08 -2.38 11.68
N LYS A 119 15.09 -1.88 12.42
CA LYS A 119 16.17 -1.08 11.81
C LYS A 119 17.02 -1.89 10.85
N LEU A 120 17.33 -3.14 11.19
CA LEU A 120 18.07 -4.06 10.31
C LEU A 120 17.26 -4.31 9.05
N TYR A 121 15.99 -4.66 9.17
CA TYR A 121 15.09 -4.81 8.04
C TYR A 121 15.06 -3.57 7.13
N CYS A 122 14.96 -2.38 7.71
CA CYS A 122 14.99 -1.13 6.95
C CYS A 122 16.31 -0.95 6.18
N ASN A 123 17.45 -1.25 6.80
CA ASN A 123 18.76 -1.14 6.16
C ASN A 123 18.89 -2.13 4.98
N ASP A 124 18.50 -3.39 5.19
CA ASP A 124 18.57 -4.45 4.17
C ASP A 124 17.67 -4.15 2.95
N ASN A 125 16.55 -3.45 3.19
CA ASN A 125 15.60 -3.08 2.15
C ASN A 125 15.72 -1.62 1.66
N ASN A 126 16.79 -0.91 2.01
CA ASN A 126 17.03 0.49 1.64
C ASN A 126 15.91 1.46 2.08
N TYR A 127 15.29 1.21 3.22
CA TYR A 127 14.36 2.12 3.86
C TYR A 127 15.04 2.99 4.91
N THR A 128 14.48 4.16 5.15
CA THR A 128 14.87 5.01 6.29
C THR A 128 13.99 4.63 7.50
N PRO A 129 14.57 4.08 8.59
CA PRO A 129 13.79 3.72 9.77
C PRO A 129 13.19 4.97 10.44
N ILE A 130 11.95 4.89 10.88
CA ILE A 130 11.33 5.94 11.69
C ILE A 130 11.84 5.87 13.13
N ALA A 131 11.70 6.97 13.89
CA ALA A 131 12.12 7.00 15.28
C ALA A 131 11.35 5.97 16.15
N LYS A 132 12.01 5.41 17.18
CA LYS A 132 11.43 4.37 18.05
C LYS A 132 10.07 4.73 18.66
N ASN A 133 9.91 5.97 19.09
CA ASN A 133 8.63 6.42 19.67
C ASN A 133 7.51 6.46 18.60
N GLN A 134 7.84 6.84 17.37
CA GLN A 134 6.90 6.82 16.26
C GLN A 134 6.57 5.39 15.85
N PHE A 135 7.55 4.50 15.80
CA PHE A 135 7.36 3.08 15.56
C PHE A 135 6.35 2.48 16.54
N SER A 136 6.55 2.68 17.86
CA SER A 136 5.61 2.18 18.87
C SER A 136 4.19 2.78 18.75
N ARG A 137 4.05 4.04 18.32
CA ARG A 137 2.74 4.65 18.08
C ARG A 137 2.01 4.03 16.88
N VAL A 138 2.73 3.74 15.81
CA VAL A 138 2.17 3.05 14.63
C VAL A 138 1.73 1.64 15.01
N LEU A 139 2.53 0.92 15.79
CA LEU A 139 2.16 -0.40 16.30
C LEU A 139 0.87 -0.37 17.11
N ALA A 140 0.71 0.60 17.97
CA ALA A 140 -0.51 0.74 18.78
C ALA A 140 -1.72 1.08 17.91
N LYS A 141 -1.56 2.02 16.96
CA LYS A 141 -2.67 2.52 16.15
C LYS A 141 -3.13 1.51 15.09
N ASP A 142 -2.17 0.93 14.35
CA ASP A 142 -2.48 0.19 13.11
C ASP A 142 -2.48 -1.33 13.32
N PHE A 143 -1.87 -1.82 14.42
CA PHE A 143 -1.72 -3.27 14.70
C PHE A 143 -2.28 -3.69 16.07
N ASN A 144 -2.84 -2.77 16.86
CA ASN A 144 -3.34 -3.01 18.22
C ASN A 144 -2.27 -3.62 19.15
N ILE A 145 -1.00 -3.19 18.99
CA ILE A 145 0.13 -3.66 19.77
C ILE A 145 0.65 -2.53 20.65
N ILE A 146 0.40 -2.66 21.95
CA ILE A 146 0.80 -1.69 22.97
C ILE A 146 2.07 -2.12 23.71
N THR A 147 2.65 -1.19 24.48
CA THR A 147 3.80 -1.49 25.33
C THR A 147 3.35 -1.71 26.78
N LYS A 148 3.68 -2.88 27.36
CA LYS A 148 3.45 -3.19 28.79
C LYS A 148 4.79 -3.40 29.52
N PRO A 149 4.92 -3.06 30.82
CA PRO A 149 6.08 -3.45 31.62
C PRO A 149 6.04 -4.95 31.90
N LYS A 150 7.20 -5.62 31.84
CA LYS A 150 7.37 -7.03 32.18
C LYS A 150 8.67 -7.23 32.93
N THR A 151 8.66 -7.99 34.02
CA THR A 151 9.87 -8.32 34.75
C THR A 151 10.52 -9.56 34.12
N VAL A 152 11.76 -9.40 33.64
CA VAL A 152 12.55 -10.48 33.06
C VAL A 152 13.88 -10.55 33.83
N LYS A 153 14.17 -11.71 34.42
CA LYS A 153 15.42 -11.92 35.22
C LYS A 153 15.68 -10.81 36.25
N GLY A 154 14.63 -10.42 37.00
CA GLY A 154 14.74 -9.37 38.04
C GLY A 154 14.85 -7.92 37.55
N LYS A 155 14.78 -7.68 36.24
CA LYS A 155 14.77 -6.32 35.66
C LYS A 155 13.45 -6.05 34.96
N THR A 156 12.86 -4.89 35.22
CA THR A 156 11.65 -4.44 34.52
C THR A 156 12.03 -3.86 33.16
N VAL A 157 11.52 -4.48 32.09
CA VAL A 157 11.68 -4.04 30.70
C VAL A 157 10.32 -3.77 30.08
N ARG A 158 10.24 -2.90 29.09
CA ARG A 158 9.04 -2.72 28.29
C ARG A 158 9.02 -3.73 27.16
N VAL A 159 7.90 -4.44 27.02
CA VAL A 159 7.65 -5.41 25.95
C VAL A 159 6.44 -4.99 25.13
N TYR A 160 6.32 -5.51 23.91
CA TYR A 160 5.11 -5.37 23.10
C TYR A 160 4.08 -6.45 23.49
N ALA A 161 2.82 -6.08 23.57
CA ALA A 161 1.71 -6.98 23.86
C ALA A 161 0.46 -6.58 23.06
N ARG A 162 -0.44 -7.51 22.80
CA ARG A 162 -1.75 -7.16 22.23
C ARG A 162 -2.53 -6.29 23.22
N GLU A 163 -3.28 -5.34 22.69
CA GLU A 163 -4.29 -4.63 23.46
C GLU A 163 -5.44 -5.61 23.72
N GLU A 164 -5.74 -5.86 24.98
CA GLU A 164 -6.91 -6.65 25.36
C GLU A 164 -8.14 -5.75 25.22
N VAL A 165 -9.10 -6.16 24.37
CA VAL A 165 -10.38 -5.49 24.15
C VAL A 165 -11.32 -5.78 25.32
#